data_b8ff7afbfb62907e909cd8166904e27b
#
_entry.id   b8ff7afbfb62907e909cd8166904e27b
#
_cell.length_a   1.000
_cell.length_b   1.000
_cell.length_c   1.000
_cell.angle_alpha   90.00
_cell.angle_beta   90.00
_cell.angle_gamma   90.00
#
_symmetry.space_group_name_H-M   'P 1'
#
loop_
_entity.id
_entity.type
_entity.pdbx_description
1 polymer ?
#
loop_
_entity_poly.entity_id
_entity_poly.type
_entity_poly.pdbx_seq_one_letter_code
_entity_poly.pdbx_strand_id
1 'polypeptide(L)'
;MRTEGNEFYFPLDASSEAEDNLSHRHFMNEINDGELHEIVRRVVHQVMGDAAHARVSPASSTSSPAQVGDSGRKVIAIGADHGGYELKEALKGEITTLGFDVSDVGTNSKDAVDYPDFAHAVAQAVGTGKAWRGIMIDGAGIGSCIVANKVPGVRAGMAYDYSSAVNSREHNDTNVLTLGAGLIGLNLAKQIVKTWLTTEFAGGRHTPRVDKIKSVEKKYLKS
;
A
#
# COMPACT_ATOMS: atom_id res chain seq x y z
N MET A 1 -22.51 -42.31 39.44
CA MET A 1 -22.12 -42.59 38.08
C MET A 1 -21.00 -41.61 37.71
N ARG A 2 -19.77 -42.12 37.64
CA ARG A 2 -18.58 -41.31 37.22
C ARG A 2 -18.45 -41.54 35.71
N THR A 3 -18.30 -40.43 34.97
CA THR A 3 -17.88 -40.49 33.54
C THR A 3 -16.43 -40.05 33.46
N GLU A 4 -15.62 -40.99 33.05
CA GLU A 4 -14.16 -40.86 32.83
C GLU A 4 -13.90 -39.96 31.61
N GLY A 5 -13.04 -38.96 31.79
CA GLY A 5 -12.49 -38.17 30.69
C GLY A 5 -11.33 -38.91 30.00
N ASN A 6 -11.44 -39.03 28.72
CA ASN A 6 -10.42 -39.65 27.89
C ASN A 6 -9.44 -38.54 27.40
N GLU A 7 -8.32 -38.36 28.11
CA GLU A 7 -7.21 -37.53 27.65
C GLU A 7 -6.40 -38.26 26.62
N PHE A 8 -6.48 -37.85 25.35
CA PHE A 8 -5.54 -38.29 24.31
C PHE A 8 -4.22 -37.53 24.49
N TYR A 9 -3.26 -38.18 25.13
CA TYR A 9 -1.89 -37.72 25.22
C TYR A 9 -1.12 -38.25 24.01
N PHE A 10 -0.68 -37.38 23.08
CA PHE A 10 0.31 -37.73 22.06
C PHE A 10 1.69 -37.41 22.61
N PRO A 11 2.59 -38.39 22.76
CA PRO A 11 3.97 -38.07 23.08
C PRO A 11 4.66 -37.47 21.86
N LEU A 12 5.12 -36.25 21.98
CA LEU A 12 6.04 -35.63 21.02
C LEU A 12 7.38 -36.38 21.14
N ASP A 13 7.80 -37.00 20.07
CA ASP A 13 9.12 -37.62 19.96
C ASP A 13 10.20 -36.56 19.84
N ALA A 14 10.88 -36.28 20.93
CA ALA A 14 11.93 -35.28 21.04
C ALA A 14 13.22 -35.63 20.24
N SER A 15 13.26 -36.81 19.60
CA SER A 15 14.45 -37.23 18.86
C SER A 15 14.50 -36.67 17.43
N SER A 16 13.36 -36.38 16.80
CA SER A 16 13.33 -35.87 15.43
C SER A 16 13.69 -34.38 15.33
N GLU A 17 13.38 -33.58 16.35
CA GLU A 17 13.72 -32.15 16.34
C GLU A 17 15.23 -31.88 16.57
N ALA A 18 15.96 -32.79 17.19
CA ALA A 18 17.39 -32.64 17.42
C ALA A 18 18.21 -32.91 16.15
N GLU A 19 17.79 -33.83 15.29
CA GLU A 19 18.49 -34.18 14.04
C GLU A 19 18.24 -33.12 12.95
N ASP A 20 17.03 -32.57 12.87
CA ASP A 20 16.71 -31.47 11.93
C ASP A 20 17.44 -30.17 12.29
N ASN A 21 17.63 -29.88 13.59
CA ASN A 21 18.36 -28.69 14.03
C ASN A 21 19.88 -28.81 13.80
N LEU A 22 20.43 -30.04 13.82
CA LEU A 22 21.86 -30.26 13.51
C LEU A 22 22.12 -30.14 12.00
N SER A 23 21.25 -30.63 11.15
CA SER A 23 21.37 -30.53 9.69
C SER A 23 21.25 -29.08 9.20
N HIS A 24 20.34 -28.29 9.79
CA HIS A 24 20.20 -26.85 9.47
C HIS A 24 21.41 -26.03 9.94
N ARG A 25 21.98 -26.33 11.10
CA ARG A 25 23.20 -25.65 11.59
C ARG A 25 24.45 -26.03 10.77
N HIS A 26 24.52 -27.22 10.23
CA HIS A 26 25.63 -27.64 9.37
C HIS A 26 25.60 -26.97 8.01
N PHE A 27 24.40 -26.80 7.42
CA PHE A 27 24.22 -26.13 6.13
C PHE A 27 24.53 -24.61 6.17
N MET A 28 24.25 -23.95 7.28
CA MET A 28 24.49 -22.49 7.44
C MET A 28 25.96 -22.16 7.74
N ASN A 29 26.80 -23.13 8.05
CA ASN A 29 28.21 -22.89 8.43
C ASN A 29 29.20 -23.11 7.27
N GLU A 30 28.74 -23.47 6.06
CA GLU A 30 29.61 -23.74 4.90
C GLU A 30 29.59 -22.65 3.82
N ILE A 31 28.72 -21.65 3.91
CA ILE A 31 28.73 -20.53 2.98
C ILE A 31 29.68 -19.46 3.53
N ASN A 32 30.86 -19.32 2.92
CA ASN A 32 31.78 -18.25 3.26
C ASN A 32 31.31 -16.92 2.66
N ASP A 33 31.79 -15.79 3.24
CA ASP A 33 31.40 -14.44 2.78
C ASP A 33 31.64 -14.19 1.29
N GLY A 34 32.59 -14.86 0.66
CA GLY A 34 32.87 -14.77 -0.75
C GLY A 34 31.76 -15.43 -1.61
N GLU A 35 31.31 -16.60 -1.20
CA GLU A 35 30.23 -17.31 -1.89
C GLU A 35 28.90 -16.60 -1.73
N LEU A 36 28.63 -16.03 -0.56
CA LEU A 36 27.45 -15.20 -0.33
C LEU A 36 27.46 -13.97 -1.23
N HIS A 37 28.59 -13.29 -1.36
CA HIS A 37 28.76 -12.15 -2.27
C HIS A 37 28.55 -12.53 -3.74
N GLU A 38 29.01 -13.70 -4.16
CA GLU A 38 28.84 -14.19 -5.52
C GLU A 38 27.38 -14.55 -5.83
N ILE A 39 26.68 -15.17 -4.87
CA ILE A 39 25.25 -15.47 -5.00
C ILE A 39 24.46 -14.17 -5.09
N VAL A 40 24.71 -13.19 -4.20
CA VAL A 40 24.05 -11.88 -4.23
C VAL A 40 24.32 -11.15 -5.54
N ARG A 41 25.57 -11.14 -6.02
CA ARG A 41 25.94 -10.51 -7.30
C ARG A 41 25.22 -11.17 -8.47
N ARG A 42 25.09 -12.50 -8.48
CA ARG A 42 24.42 -13.26 -9.54
C ARG A 42 22.91 -12.97 -9.54
N VAL A 43 22.27 -12.94 -8.36
CA VAL A 43 20.84 -12.61 -8.22
C VAL A 43 20.58 -11.17 -8.65
N VAL A 44 21.42 -10.22 -8.22
CA VAL A 44 21.32 -8.80 -8.64
C VAL A 44 21.49 -8.66 -10.15
N HIS A 45 22.46 -9.36 -10.75
CA HIS A 45 22.67 -9.32 -12.22
C HIS A 45 21.52 -9.96 -12.98
N GLN A 46 20.93 -11.04 -12.46
CA GLN A 46 19.77 -11.71 -13.07
C GLN A 46 18.50 -10.85 -12.99
N VAL A 47 18.31 -10.14 -11.85
CA VAL A 47 17.17 -9.23 -11.67
C VAL A 47 17.33 -7.92 -12.42
N MET A 48 18.56 -7.38 -12.51
CA MET A 48 18.84 -6.11 -13.20
C MET A 48 19.19 -6.27 -14.68
N GLY A 49 19.67 -7.45 -15.12
CA GLY A 49 19.99 -7.73 -16.52
C GLY A 49 18.77 -7.76 -17.44
N ASP A 50 17.62 -8.16 -16.94
CA ASP A 50 16.35 -8.16 -17.68
C ASP A 50 15.72 -6.75 -17.83
N ALA A 51 16.22 -5.76 -17.07
CA ALA A 51 15.73 -4.37 -17.13
C ALA A 51 16.41 -3.52 -18.23
N ALA A 52 17.52 -3.98 -18.82
CA ALA A 52 18.36 -3.16 -19.70
C ALA A 52 17.93 -3.13 -21.19
N HIS A 53 16.89 -3.86 -21.60
CA HIS A 53 16.47 -3.95 -23.02
C HIS A 53 15.03 -3.52 -23.32
N ALA A 54 14.35 -2.83 -22.41
CA ALA A 54 13.07 -2.18 -22.73
C ALA A 54 13.35 -0.80 -23.37
N ARG A 55 13.38 -0.75 -24.71
CA ARG A 55 13.31 0.52 -25.45
C ARG A 55 12.01 1.22 -25.09
N VAL A 56 12.14 2.37 -24.43
CA VAL A 56 11.03 3.26 -24.14
C VAL A 56 10.55 3.89 -25.44
N SER A 57 9.45 3.40 -25.99
CA SER A 57 8.66 4.18 -26.95
C SER A 57 7.77 5.15 -26.14
N PRO A 58 7.67 6.43 -26.51
CA PRO A 58 6.82 7.36 -25.79
C PRO A 58 5.35 7.02 -26.05
N ALA A 59 4.71 6.33 -25.10
CA ALA A 59 3.28 6.18 -25.10
C ALA A 59 2.69 7.53 -24.66
N SER A 60 1.95 8.18 -25.56
CA SER A 60 1.14 9.36 -25.25
C SER A 60 0.04 8.96 -24.26
N SER A 61 0.32 9.11 -22.98
CA SER A 61 -0.70 9.03 -21.94
C SER A 61 -1.43 10.37 -21.90
N THR A 62 -2.67 10.40 -22.40
CA THR A 62 -3.63 11.46 -22.08
C THR A 62 -3.99 11.33 -20.60
N SER A 63 -3.11 11.76 -19.72
CA SER A 63 -3.43 12.03 -18.32
C SER A 63 -4.20 13.34 -18.27
N SER A 64 -5.41 13.32 -17.70
CA SER A 64 -6.08 14.54 -17.28
C SER A 64 -5.13 15.40 -16.47
N PRO A 65 -5.11 16.74 -16.64
CA PRO A 65 -4.18 17.58 -15.92
C PRO A 65 -4.38 17.40 -14.41
N ALA A 66 -3.34 16.93 -13.73
CA ALA A 66 -3.32 16.86 -12.27
C ALA A 66 -3.50 18.28 -11.74
N GLN A 67 -4.46 18.48 -10.82
CA GLN A 67 -4.65 19.78 -10.18
C GLN A 67 -3.38 20.16 -9.41
N VAL A 68 -2.91 21.35 -9.70
CA VAL A 68 -1.74 21.98 -9.06
C VAL A 68 -2.30 22.97 -8.04
N GLY A 69 -1.83 22.92 -6.80
CA GLY A 69 -2.20 23.88 -5.76
C GLY A 69 -1.67 25.29 -6.07
N ASP A 70 -2.07 26.29 -5.27
CA ASP A 70 -1.62 27.68 -5.40
C ASP A 70 -0.09 27.83 -5.39
N SER A 71 0.63 26.89 -4.78
CA SER A 71 2.10 26.80 -4.74
C SER A 71 2.73 26.21 -6.00
N GLY A 72 1.96 25.72 -6.97
CA GLY A 72 2.45 24.95 -8.12
C GLY A 72 2.73 23.48 -7.80
N ARG A 73 2.41 23.00 -6.59
CA ARG A 73 2.62 21.63 -6.12
C ARG A 73 1.40 20.74 -6.34
N LYS A 74 1.61 19.44 -6.44
CA LYS A 74 0.52 18.44 -6.48
C LYS A 74 -0.21 18.40 -5.15
N VAL A 75 -1.54 18.39 -5.19
CA VAL A 75 -2.40 18.37 -4.00
C VAL A 75 -2.70 16.93 -3.58
N ILE A 76 -2.55 16.64 -2.30
CA ILE A 76 -2.97 15.39 -1.67
C ILE A 76 -4.21 15.65 -0.82
N ALA A 77 -5.33 15.02 -1.16
CA ALA A 77 -6.49 15.00 -0.27
C ALA A 77 -6.21 14.01 0.87
N ILE A 78 -6.38 14.45 2.12
CA ILE A 78 -6.25 13.58 3.28
C ILE A 78 -7.51 13.64 4.13
N GLY A 79 -7.99 12.48 4.57
CA GLY A 79 -9.15 12.36 5.46
C GLY A 79 -8.97 11.24 6.47
N ALA A 80 -9.72 11.32 7.54
CA ALA A 80 -9.78 10.26 8.54
C ALA A 80 -11.17 10.23 9.22
N ASP A 81 -11.51 9.09 9.84
CA ASP A 81 -12.49 9.07 10.91
C ASP A 81 -11.85 9.44 12.27
N HIS A 82 -12.64 9.33 13.34
CA HIS A 82 -12.16 9.62 14.70
C HIS A 82 -11.00 8.70 15.13
N GLY A 83 -10.98 7.43 14.68
CA GLY A 83 -9.91 6.48 14.97
C GLY A 83 -8.61 6.79 14.24
N GLY A 84 -8.69 7.40 13.06
CA GLY A 84 -7.56 7.81 12.24
C GLY A 84 -7.07 9.24 12.48
N TYR A 85 -7.80 10.06 13.26
CA TYR A 85 -7.56 11.49 13.40
C TYR A 85 -6.12 11.84 13.79
N GLU A 86 -5.58 11.22 14.86
CA GLU A 86 -4.22 11.51 15.34
C GLU A 86 -3.15 11.18 14.29
N LEU A 87 -3.32 10.04 13.61
CA LEU A 87 -2.40 9.63 12.57
C LEU A 87 -2.47 10.58 11.36
N LYS A 88 -3.68 11.04 10.98
CA LYS A 88 -3.87 12.05 9.95
C LYS A 88 -3.11 13.33 10.27
N GLU A 89 -3.29 13.88 11.48
CA GLU A 89 -2.62 15.10 11.90
C GLU A 89 -1.09 14.96 11.85
N ALA A 90 -0.54 13.83 12.30
CA ALA A 90 0.88 13.57 12.26
C ALA A 90 1.45 13.41 10.82
N LEU A 91 0.64 12.93 9.88
CA LEU A 91 1.06 12.70 8.49
C LEU A 91 1.00 13.97 7.63
N LYS A 92 0.18 14.97 7.95
CA LYS A 92 0.10 16.24 7.20
C LYS A 92 1.47 16.93 7.07
N GLY A 93 2.23 16.98 8.16
CA GLY A 93 3.58 17.55 8.14
C GLY A 93 4.56 16.76 7.28
N GLU A 94 4.48 15.44 7.29
CA GLU A 94 5.30 14.57 6.45
C GLU A 94 5.03 14.79 4.96
N ILE A 95 3.75 14.85 4.56
CA ILE A 95 3.31 15.09 3.17
C ILE A 95 3.84 16.45 2.67
N THR A 96 3.73 17.48 3.50
CA THR A 96 4.25 18.81 3.17
C THR A 96 5.77 18.82 3.02
N THR A 97 6.49 18.10 3.88
CA THR A 97 7.95 17.95 3.80
C THR A 97 8.38 17.22 2.53
N LEU A 98 7.56 16.30 2.02
CA LEU A 98 7.77 15.62 0.74
C LEU A 98 7.50 16.50 -0.48
N GLY A 99 7.07 17.76 -0.30
CA GLY A 99 6.86 18.73 -1.37
C GLY A 99 5.46 18.76 -1.97
N PHE A 100 4.46 18.17 -1.29
CA PHE A 100 3.06 18.20 -1.69
C PHE A 100 2.26 19.22 -0.89
N ASP A 101 1.18 19.74 -1.49
CA ASP A 101 0.16 20.49 -0.76
C ASP A 101 -0.88 19.54 -0.18
N VAL A 102 -1.44 19.90 0.98
CA VAL A 102 -2.42 19.08 1.69
C VAL A 102 -3.79 19.73 1.63
N SER A 103 -4.79 19.00 1.16
CA SER A 103 -6.21 19.33 1.29
C SER A 103 -6.83 18.40 2.34
N ASP A 104 -7.02 18.91 3.55
CA ASP A 104 -7.64 18.17 4.65
C ASP A 104 -9.17 18.20 4.50
N VAL A 105 -9.79 17.02 4.32
CA VAL A 105 -11.25 16.87 4.16
C VAL A 105 -11.93 16.31 5.41
N GLY A 106 -11.23 16.26 6.54
CA GLY A 106 -11.76 15.90 7.86
C GLY A 106 -11.36 14.46 8.30
N THR A 107 -11.78 13.94 9.50
CA THR A 107 -12.44 14.74 10.55
C THR A 107 -11.48 15.71 11.24
N ASN A 108 -12.03 16.68 11.98
CA ASN A 108 -11.25 17.69 12.70
C ASN A 108 -11.23 17.47 14.23
N SER A 109 -11.75 16.36 14.70
CA SER A 109 -11.79 15.99 16.13
C SER A 109 -11.75 14.49 16.33
N LYS A 110 -11.69 14.06 17.59
CA LYS A 110 -11.82 12.66 18.02
C LYS A 110 -13.27 12.24 18.31
N ASP A 111 -14.22 13.11 18.06
CA ASP A 111 -15.64 12.77 18.21
C ASP A 111 -16.03 11.69 17.21
N ALA A 112 -16.89 10.77 17.65
CA ALA A 112 -17.30 9.66 16.83
C ALA A 112 -17.98 10.12 15.53
N VAL A 113 -17.44 9.67 14.41
CA VAL A 113 -17.94 9.94 13.06
C VAL A 113 -17.84 8.69 12.21
N ASP A 114 -18.62 8.64 11.14
CA ASP A 114 -18.67 7.52 10.23
C ASP A 114 -17.58 7.63 9.13
N TYR A 115 -16.68 6.64 9.07
CA TYR A 115 -15.58 6.61 8.10
C TYR A 115 -16.03 6.71 6.63
N PRO A 116 -17.21 6.18 6.20
CA PRO A 116 -17.62 6.24 4.81
C PRO A 116 -17.74 7.64 4.26
N ASP A 117 -18.16 8.61 5.07
CA ASP A 117 -18.32 10.00 4.64
C ASP A 117 -16.98 10.62 4.25
N PHE A 118 -15.94 10.40 5.06
CA PHE A 118 -14.59 10.91 4.81
C PHE A 118 -13.88 10.14 3.71
N ALA A 119 -14.09 8.82 3.63
CA ALA A 119 -13.56 8.02 2.53
C ALA A 119 -14.16 8.45 1.19
N HIS A 120 -15.46 8.77 1.15
CA HIS A 120 -16.13 9.33 -0.03
C HIS A 120 -15.56 10.71 -0.36
N ALA A 121 -15.38 11.60 0.63
CA ALA A 121 -14.85 12.94 0.39
C ALA A 121 -13.43 12.91 -0.21
N VAL A 122 -12.52 12.07 0.31
CA VAL A 122 -11.19 11.85 -0.26
C VAL A 122 -11.29 11.32 -1.69
N ALA A 123 -12.09 10.27 -1.89
CA ALA A 123 -12.25 9.64 -3.19
C ALA A 123 -12.83 10.61 -4.22
N GLN A 124 -13.83 11.42 -3.84
CA GLN A 124 -14.43 12.44 -4.70
C GLN A 124 -13.42 13.52 -5.09
N ALA A 125 -12.57 13.97 -4.15
CA ALA A 125 -11.52 14.93 -4.46
C ALA A 125 -10.56 14.42 -5.54
N VAL A 126 -10.21 13.12 -5.48
CA VAL A 126 -9.37 12.46 -6.49
C VAL A 126 -10.12 12.20 -7.79
N GLY A 127 -11.32 11.62 -7.71
CA GLY A 127 -12.13 11.25 -8.89
C GLY A 127 -12.53 12.46 -9.74
N THR A 128 -12.72 13.65 -9.11
CA THR A 128 -13.02 14.91 -9.82
C THR A 128 -11.75 15.68 -10.24
N GLY A 129 -10.56 15.18 -9.93
CA GLY A 129 -9.29 15.85 -10.23
C GLY A 129 -8.97 17.04 -9.32
N LYS A 130 -9.73 17.31 -8.25
CA LYS A 130 -9.40 18.33 -7.24
C LYS A 130 -8.15 18.01 -6.44
N ALA A 131 -7.80 16.74 -6.34
CA ALA A 131 -6.55 16.26 -5.76
C ALA A 131 -5.86 15.30 -6.72
N TRP A 132 -4.53 15.32 -6.72
CA TRP A 132 -3.73 14.40 -7.52
C TRP A 132 -3.80 12.96 -6.99
N ARG A 133 -3.74 12.80 -5.66
CA ARG A 133 -3.87 11.53 -4.95
C ARG A 133 -4.61 11.74 -3.64
N GLY A 134 -5.10 10.66 -3.03
CA GLY A 134 -5.81 10.70 -1.76
C GLY A 134 -5.22 9.75 -0.72
N ILE A 135 -5.36 10.11 0.55
CA ILE A 135 -5.00 9.25 1.69
C ILE A 135 -6.19 9.26 2.65
N MET A 136 -6.71 8.09 2.97
CA MET A 136 -7.79 7.92 3.94
C MET A 136 -7.35 7.01 5.08
N ILE A 137 -7.68 7.39 6.32
CA ILE A 137 -7.23 6.70 7.53
C ILE A 137 -8.43 6.41 8.40
N ASP A 138 -8.66 5.14 8.70
CA ASP A 138 -9.66 4.68 9.69
C ASP A 138 -9.02 3.64 10.63
N GLY A 139 -9.81 2.96 11.42
CA GLY A 139 -9.30 1.96 12.36
C GLY A 139 -8.53 0.82 11.68
N ALA A 140 -8.99 0.34 10.52
CA ALA A 140 -8.42 -0.81 9.80
C ALA A 140 -8.02 -0.53 8.34
N GLY A 141 -8.52 0.54 7.71
CA GLY A 141 -8.31 0.87 6.30
C GLY A 141 -9.18 0.08 5.32
N ILE A 142 -9.91 -0.94 5.79
CA ILE A 142 -10.65 -1.89 4.95
C ILE A 142 -11.93 -1.25 4.41
N GLY A 143 -12.79 -0.76 5.30
CA GLY A 143 -14.07 -0.16 4.93
C GLY A 143 -13.89 1.07 4.05
N SER A 144 -12.92 1.92 4.38
CA SER A 144 -12.55 3.09 3.59
C SER A 144 -12.07 2.72 2.19
N CYS A 145 -11.30 1.63 2.04
CA CYS A 145 -10.88 1.12 0.74
C CYS A 145 -12.08 0.69 -0.11
N ILE A 146 -13.05 0.00 0.51
CA ILE A 146 -14.28 -0.44 -0.17
C ILE A 146 -15.08 0.77 -0.68
N VAL A 147 -15.28 1.77 0.19
CA VAL A 147 -16.03 3.00 -0.17
C VAL A 147 -15.33 3.77 -1.28
N ALA A 148 -14.04 4.02 -1.15
CA ALA A 148 -13.27 4.78 -2.12
C ALA A 148 -13.35 4.17 -3.54
N ASN A 149 -13.33 2.84 -3.64
CA ASN A 149 -13.47 2.11 -4.91
C ASN A 149 -14.90 2.14 -5.50
N LYS A 150 -15.87 2.80 -4.84
CA LYS A 150 -17.20 3.05 -5.43
C LYS A 150 -17.28 4.36 -6.20
N VAL A 151 -16.23 5.19 -6.14
CA VAL A 151 -16.17 6.46 -6.85
C VAL A 151 -15.47 6.27 -8.19
N PRO A 152 -16.10 6.69 -9.32
CA PRO A 152 -15.49 6.57 -10.65
C PRO A 152 -14.12 7.26 -10.72
N GLY A 153 -13.16 6.63 -11.42
CA GLY A 153 -11.81 7.12 -11.57
C GLY A 153 -10.89 6.84 -10.38
N VAL A 154 -11.42 6.24 -9.30
CA VAL A 154 -10.63 5.90 -8.10
C VAL A 154 -10.20 4.44 -8.13
N ARG A 155 -8.93 4.23 -7.87
CA ARG A 155 -8.32 2.91 -7.58
C ARG A 155 -7.69 2.99 -6.20
N ALA A 156 -8.49 2.67 -5.19
CA ALA A 156 -8.02 2.64 -3.81
C ALA A 156 -7.33 1.32 -3.50
N GLY A 157 -6.18 1.41 -2.84
CA GLY A 157 -5.45 0.26 -2.31
C GLY A 157 -5.09 0.47 -0.85
N MET A 158 -5.28 -0.57 -0.04
CA MET A 158 -4.82 -0.59 1.34
C MET A 158 -3.35 -1.01 1.38
N ALA A 159 -2.55 -0.35 2.22
CA ALA A 159 -1.19 -0.77 2.50
C ALA A 159 -0.92 -0.80 4.01
N TYR A 160 -0.19 -1.81 4.46
CA TYR A 160 0.22 -2.00 5.86
C TYR A 160 1.70 -2.37 5.98
N ASP A 161 2.43 -2.39 4.88
CA ASP A 161 3.88 -2.56 4.81
C ASP A 161 4.48 -1.87 3.58
N TYR A 162 5.80 -1.90 3.48
CA TYR A 162 6.54 -1.34 2.34
C TYR A 162 6.15 -2.01 1.02
N SER A 163 6.05 -3.34 1.00
CA SER A 163 5.81 -4.11 -0.23
C SER A 163 4.41 -3.87 -0.79
N SER A 164 3.39 -3.79 0.07
CA SER A 164 2.03 -3.45 -0.35
C SER A 164 1.92 -2.02 -0.87
N ALA A 165 2.65 -1.06 -0.27
CA ALA A 165 2.72 0.32 -0.76
C ALA A 165 3.33 0.40 -2.17
N VAL A 166 4.49 -0.22 -2.39
CA VAL A 166 5.17 -0.29 -3.70
C VAL A 166 4.27 -0.97 -4.73
N ASN A 167 3.78 -2.17 -4.43
CA ASN A 167 2.98 -2.96 -5.36
C ASN A 167 1.70 -2.25 -5.79
N SER A 168 1.02 -1.58 -4.86
CA SER A 168 -0.20 -0.84 -5.15
C SER A 168 0.04 0.26 -6.19
N ARG A 169 1.23 0.89 -6.18
CA ARG A 169 1.60 1.91 -7.15
C ARG A 169 2.14 1.30 -8.44
N GLU A 170 3.20 0.50 -8.37
CA GLU A 170 3.88 -0.03 -9.55
C GLU A 170 2.98 -0.88 -10.43
N HIS A 171 2.14 -1.72 -9.81
CA HIS A 171 1.35 -2.70 -10.56
C HIS A 171 -0.09 -2.26 -10.81
N ASN A 172 -0.69 -1.48 -9.91
CA ASN A 172 -2.13 -1.20 -9.92
C ASN A 172 -2.46 0.28 -10.15
N ASP A 173 -1.45 1.16 -10.18
CA ASP A 173 -1.62 2.60 -10.33
C ASP A 173 -2.68 3.17 -9.38
N THR A 174 -2.65 2.74 -8.10
CA THR A 174 -3.61 3.24 -7.11
C THR A 174 -3.44 4.74 -6.90
N ASN A 175 -4.55 5.46 -6.88
CA ASN A 175 -4.58 6.91 -6.66
C ASN A 175 -5.19 7.32 -5.32
N VAL A 176 -5.72 6.36 -4.56
CA VAL A 176 -6.10 6.53 -3.15
C VAL A 176 -5.43 5.43 -2.33
N LEU A 177 -4.76 5.84 -1.25
CA LEU A 177 -4.17 4.97 -0.23
C LEU A 177 -5.10 4.91 0.96
N THR A 178 -5.37 3.71 1.49
CA THR A 178 -6.07 3.57 2.78
C THR A 178 -5.16 2.93 3.82
N LEU A 179 -5.22 3.45 5.04
CA LEU A 179 -4.39 3.04 6.18
C LEU A 179 -5.26 2.70 7.39
N GLY A 180 -4.86 1.69 8.14
CA GLY A 180 -5.48 1.31 9.41
C GLY A 180 -4.68 1.83 10.60
N ALA A 181 -5.16 2.88 11.29
CA ALA A 181 -4.48 3.46 12.44
C ALA A 181 -4.33 2.48 13.62
N GLY A 182 -5.23 1.51 13.73
CA GLY A 182 -5.14 0.43 14.70
C GLY A 182 -4.21 -0.72 14.31
N LEU A 183 -3.72 -0.75 13.07
CA LEU A 183 -2.91 -1.84 12.53
C LEU A 183 -1.43 -1.47 12.39
N ILE A 184 -1.12 -0.19 12.20
CA ILE A 184 0.25 0.27 11.94
C ILE A 184 0.62 1.43 12.86
N GLY A 185 1.89 1.44 13.31
CA GLY A 185 2.42 2.55 14.09
C GLY A 185 2.85 3.74 13.20
N LEU A 186 3.01 4.92 13.82
CA LEU A 186 3.33 6.17 13.13
C LEU A 186 4.56 6.08 12.21
N ASN A 187 5.65 5.47 12.64
CA ASN A 187 6.87 5.38 11.83
C ASN A 187 6.66 4.54 10.56
N LEU A 188 5.94 3.44 10.67
CA LEU A 188 5.58 2.61 9.52
C LEU A 188 4.61 3.35 8.59
N ALA A 189 3.63 4.06 9.14
CA ALA A 189 2.70 4.88 8.35
C ALA A 189 3.44 5.96 7.55
N LYS A 190 4.41 6.68 8.15
CA LYS A 190 5.27 7.64 7.44
C LYS A 190 6.05 6.99 6.32
N GLN A 191 6.65 5.83 6.57
CA GLN A 191 7.37 5.07 5.54
C GLN A 191 6.45 4.66 4.38
N ILE A 192 5.26 4.13 4.68
CA ILE A 192 4.26 3.74 3.68
C ILE A 192 3.84 4.94 2.84
N VAL A 193 3.48 6.06 3.48
CA VAL A 193 3.05 7.29 2.79
C VAL A 193 4.15 7.83 1.89
N LYS A 194 5.39 7.96 2.40
CA LYS A 194 6.54 8.38 1.59
C LYS A 194 6.73 7.47 0.39
N THR A 195 6.80 6.16 0.61
CA THR A 195 6.97 5.17 -0.47
C THR A 195 5.86 5.29 -1.50
N TRP A 196 4.61 5.33 -1.05
CA TRP A 196 3.45 5.36 -1.95
C TRP A 196 3.36 6.67 -2.76
N LEU A 197 3.68 7.82 -2.16
CA LEU A 197 3.68 9.11 -2.85
C LEU A 197 4.81 9.24 -3.88
N THR A 198 5.97 8.60 -3.64
CA THR A 198 7.15 8.71 -4.50
C THR A 198 7.30 7.57 -5.51
N THR A 199 6.53 6.48 -5.37
CA THR A 199 6.55 5.37 -6.33
C THR A 199 5.66 5.69 -7.53
N GLU A 200 6.21 5.57 -8.73
CA GLU A 200 5.48 5.77 -9.98
C GLU A 200 4.88 4.44 -10.48
N PHE A 201 3.94 4.54 -11.43
CA PHE A 201 3.38 3.37 -12.09
C PHE A 201 4.41 2.77 -13.05
N ALA A 202 4.70 1.48 -12.93
CA ALA A 202 5.70 0.81 -13.76
C ALA A 202 5.28 0.63 -15.23
N GLY A 203 3.99 0.77 -15.53
CA GLY A 203 3.49 0.62 -16.91
C GLY A 203 3.71 -0.78 -17.49
N GLY A 204 4.13 -0.85 -18.76
CA GLY A 204 4.49 -2.10 -19.43
C GLY A 204 3.39 -3.19 -19.32
N ARG A 205 3.77 -4.37 -18.82
CA ARG A 205 2.86 -5.51 -18.63
C ARG A 205 1.68 -5.24 -17.66
N HIS A 206 1.77 -4.18 -16.85
CA HIS A 206 0.72 -3.82 -15.89
C HIS A 206 -0.37 -2.94 -16.53
N THR A 207 -0.03 -2.17 -17.55
CA THR A 207 -0.98 -1.27 -18.26
C THR A 207 -2.25 -2.00 -18.71
N PRO A 208 -2.20 -3.12 -19.46
CA PRO A 208 -3.43 -3.80 -19.91
C PRO A 208 -4.25 -4.36 -18.75
N ARG A 209 -3.65 -4.62 -17.58
CA ARG A 209 -4.38 -5.07 -16.38
C ARG A 209 -5.13 -3.92 -15.73
N VAL A 210 -4.49 -2.76 -15.59
CA VAL A 210 -5.13 -1.53 -15.10
C VAL A 210 -6.25 -1.10 -16.04
N ASP A 211 -6.07 -1.23 -17.37
CA ASP A 211 -7.12 -0.91 -18.33
C ASP A 211 -8.32 -1.87 -18.25
N LYS A 212 -8.11 -3.14 -17.88
CA LYS A 212 -9.22 -4.06 -17.55
C LYS A 212 -9.99 -3.62 -16.32
N ILE A 213 -9.29 -3.14 -15.26
CA ILE A 213 -9.95 -2.57 -14.06
C ILE A 213 -10.84 -1.39 -14.48
N LYS A 214 -10.31 -0.44 -15.27
CA LYS A 214 -11.08 0.70 -15.80
C LYS A 214 -12.26 0.26 -16.69
N SER A 215 -12.12 -0.85 -17.40
CA SER A 215 -13.21 -1.39 -18.23
C SER A 215 -14.34 -1.96 -17.38
N VAL A 216 -14.02 -2.61 -16.25
CA VAL A 216 -15.01 -3.06 -15.26
C VAL A 216 -15.73 -1.87 -14.65
N GLU A 217 -14.98 -0.82 -14.26
CA GLU A 217 -15.54 0.42 -13.74
C GLU A 217 -16.59 1.01 -14.71
N LYS A 218 -16.20 1.22 -15.97
CA LYS A 218 -17.11 1.76 -17.02
C LYS A 218 -18.37 0.92 -17.23
N LYS A 219 -18.32 -0.39 -16.96
CA LYS A 219 -19.44 -1.29 -17.12
C LYS A 219 -20.48 -1.14 -16.00
N TYR A 220 -20.04 -0.88 -14.77
CA TYR A 220 -20.90 -0.94 -13.59
C TYR A 220 -21.08 0.39 -12.87
N LEU A 221 -20.09 1.28 -12.91
CA LEU A 221 -20.20 2.61 -12.32
C LEU A 221 -20.60 3.61 -13.41
N LYS A 222 -21.75 4.23 -13.22
CA LYS A 222 -22.19 5.35 -14.08
C LYS A 222 -21.42 6.60 -13.64
N SER A 223 -20.68 7.19 -14.56
CA SER A 223 -20.06 8.52 -14.39
C SER A 223 -21.12 9.60 -14.45
#